data_f2fa4dd8347132fb267879b62409c0d3
#
_entry.id   f2fa4dd8347132fb267879b62409c0d3
#
_cell.length_a   1.000
_cell.length_b   1.000
_cell.length_c   1.000
_cell.angle_alpha   90.00
_cell.angle_beta   90.00
_cell.angle_gamma   90.00
#
_symmetry.space_group_name_H-M   'P 1'
#
loop_
_entity.id
_entity.type
_entity.pdbx_description
1 polymer ?
#
loop_
_entity_poly.entity_id
_entity_poly.type
_entity_poly.pdbx_seq_one_letter_code
_entity_poly.pdbx_strand_id
1 'polypeptide(L)'
;MNDRLCFDTRTATWATDVARTRLSTYRARRDFSRTAEPAGDQPITASGAELRFVVQKHAAARLHYDLRLELDGVFRSWAVTRGPSRDPHDRRLAVEVEDHPLAYGDFEGSIAQGQYGGGTVQLWDRGTWQADGMDPAQALATGDLKFTLHGERLHGSWVLVRMKRDRTTSRRADWLLIKHRDGEAREGDADALLADGGSVASGRSMADIAAGRGHIPIPWRRG
;
A
#
# COMPACT_ATOMS: atom_id res chain seq x y z
N MET A 1 7.47 -28.86 -33.88
CA MET A 1 7.05 -27.48 -34.12
C MET A 1 7.18 -26.78 -32.79
N ASN A 2 8.31 -26.07 -32.56
CA ASN A 2 8.62 -25.42 -31.29
C ASN A 2 8.24 -23.94 -31.40
N ASP A 3 7.10 -23.55 -30.83
CA ASP A 3 6.78 -22.14 -30.61
C ASP A 3 7.52 -21.68 -29.34
N ARG A 4 8.67 -21.04 -29.55
CA ARG A 4 9.35 -20.25 -28.51
C ARG A 4 8.60 -18.94 -28.41
N LEU A 5 7.86 -18.76 -27.32
CA LEU A 5 7.36 -17.46 -26.87
C LEU A 5 8.56 -16.51 -26.71
N CYS A 6 8.72 -15.60 -27.66
CA CYS A 6 9.63 -14.46 -27.56
C CYS A 6 9.09 -13.54 -26.45
N PHE A 7 9.67 -13.61 -25.26
CA PHE A 7 9.49 -12.55 -24.26
C PHE A 7 10.10 -11.26 -24.82
N ASP A 8 9.25 -10.27 -25.06
CA ASP A 8 9.67 -8.97 -25.57
C ASP A 8 10.49 -8.22 -24.50
N THR A 9 11.81 -8.24 -24.66
CA THR A 9 12.76 -7.57 -23.76
C THR A 9 12.57 -6.05 -23.67
N ARG A 10 11.87 -5.43 -24.63
CA ARG A 10 11.61 -3.97 -24.65
C ARG A 10 10.55 -3.56 -23.64
N THR A 11 9.50 -4.38 -23.42
CA THR A 11 8.47 -4.12 -22.42
C THR A 11 9.01 -4.23 -21.00
N ALA A 12 9.95 -5.12 -20.72
CA ALA A 12 10.60 -5.23 -19.42
C ALA A 12 11.50 -4.03 -19.10
N THR A 13 12.18 -3.44 -20.08
CA THR A 13 13.13 -2.33 -19.88
C THR A 13 12.39 -1.03 -19.53
N TRP A 14 11.32 -0.67 -20.25
CA TRP A 14 10.58 0.56 -19.98
C TRP A 14 9.86 0.53 -18.62
N ALA A 15 9.29 -0.61 -18.23
CA ALA A 15 8.65 -0.77 -16.91
C ALA A 15 9.65 -0.55 -15.77
N THR A 16 10.87 -1.06 -15.93
CA THR A 16 11.97 -0.85 -14.96
C THR A 16 12.37 0.61 -14.86
N ASP A 17 12.45 1.33 -15.98
CA ASP A 17 12.82 2.75 -15.98
C ASP A 17 11.71 3.64 -15.38
N VAL A 18 10.45 3.34 -15.67
CA VAL A 18 9.30 4.02 -15.06
C VAL A 18 9.30 3.85 -13.55
N ALA A 19 9.43 2.62 -13.05
CA ALA A 19 9.47 2.35 -11.62
C ALA A 19 10.69 2.99 -10.95
N ARG A 20 11.86 2.98 -11.59
CA ARG A 20 13.06 3.65 -11.07
C ARG A 20 12.84 5.15 -10.89
N THR A 21 12.20 5.81 -11.86
CA THR A 21 11.86 7.24 -11.82
C THR A 21 10.85 7.52 -10.71
N ARG A 22 9.82 6.68 -10.57
CA ARG A 22 8.80 6.81 -9.52
C ARG A 22 9.37 6.68 -8.11
N LEU A 23 10.40 5.85 -7.91
CA LEU A 23 11.05 5.64 -6.61
C LEU A 23 12.09 6.72 -6.26
N SER A 24 12.33 7.71 -7.11
CA SER A 24 13.34 8.77 -6.86
C SER A 24 13.06 9.54 -5.58
N THR A 25 11.81 9.92 -5.32
CA THR A 25 11.41 10.63 -4.08
C THR A 25 11.55 9.73 -2.85
N TYR A 26 11.20 8.45 -2.95
CA TYR A 26 11.36 7.47 -1.90
C TYR A 26 12.83 7.36 -1.47
N ARG A 27 13.74 7.20 -2.46
CA ARG A 27 15.16 7.07 -2.21
C ARG A 27 15.80 8.36 -1.67
N ALA A 28 15.41 9.51 -2.19
CA ALA A 28 15.95 10.81 -1.76
C ALA A 28 15.63 11.17 -0.30
N ARG A 29 14.63 10.52 0.30
CA ARG A 29 14.18 10.78 1.68
C ARG A 29 14.78 9.80 2.71
N ARG A 30 15.56 8.80 2.27
CA ARG A 30 16.02 7.71 3.13
C ARG A 30 17.54 7.57 3.09
N ASP A 31 18.09 7.25 4.24
CA ASP A 31 19.48 6.80 4.39
C ASP A 31 19.46 5.29 4.65
N PHE A 32 19.68 4.50 3.62
CA PHE A 32 19.63 3.04 3.69
C PHE A 32 20.79 2.42 4.49
N SER A 33 21.76 3.20 4.92
CA SER A 33 22.75 2.75 5.91
C SER A 33 22.21 2.76 7.35
N ARG A 34 21.06 3.43 7.57
CA ARG A 34 20.47 3.69 8.89
C ARG A 34 19.05 3.18 9.04
N THR A 35 18.46 2.58 8.00
CA THR A 35 17.13 1.99 8.03
C THR A 35 17.16 0.58 7.47
N ALA A 36 16.28 -0.29 8.01
CA ALA A 36 16.06 -1.63 7.47
C ALA A 36 15.02 -1.63 6.32
N GLU A 37 14.52 -0.47 5.91
CA GLU A 37 13.59 -0.35 4.79
C GLU A 37 14.27 -0.80 3.49
N PRO A 38 13.57 -1.52 2.59
CA PRO A 38 14.15 -1.98 1.33
C PRO A 38 14.44 -0.80 0.38
N ALA A 39 15.65 -0.77 -0.18
CA ALA A 39 16.08 0.30 -1.11
C ALA A 39 15.37 0.26 -2.47
N GLY A 40 14.72 -0.87 -2.81
CA GLY A 40 14.03 -1.05 -4.08
C GLY A 40 14.96 -1.32 -5.26
N ASP A 41 16.12 -1.92 -5.00
CA ASP A 41 17.12 -2.26 -6.01
C ASP A 41 16.87 -3.63 -6.67
N GLN A 42 15.87 -4.38 -6.17
CA GLN A 42 15.54 -5.68 -6.73
C GLN A 42 14.89 -5.54 -8.11
N PRO A 43 15.15 -6.49 -9.03
CA PRO A 43 14.50 -6.52 -10.32
C PRO A 43 12.98 -6.54 -10.13
N ILE A 44 12.28 -5.71 -10.90
CA ILE A 44 10.82 -5.75 -10.95
C ILE A 44 10.45 -7.02 -11.71
N THR A 45 10.03 -8.04 -11.00
CA THR A 45 9.35 -9.17 -11.62
C THR A 45 8.03 -8.65 -12.16
N ALA A 46 7.77 -8.89 -13.44
CA ALA A 46 6.51 -8.50 -14.06
C ALA A 46 5.35 -8.95 -13.16
N SER A 47 4.45 -8.03 -12.85
CA SER A 47 3.24 -8.34 -12.10
C SER A 47 2.53 -9.50 -12.82
N GLY A 48 2.24 -10.59 -12.10
CA GLY A 48 1.33 -11.62 -12.61
C GLY A 48 -0.05 -11.01 -12.87
N ALA A 49 -1.02 -11.83 -13.26
CA ALA A 49 -2.40 -11.39 -13.51
C ALA A 49 -3.05 -10.70 -12.29
N GLU A 50 -2.53 -10.94 -11.08
CA GLU A 50 -3.03 -10.38 -9.83
C GLU A 50 -2.06 -9.34 -9.26
N LEU A 51 -2.55 -8.13 -9.06
CA LEU A 51 -1.83 -7.02 -8.42
C LEU A 51 -1.92 -7.15 -6.90
N ARG A 52 -0.82 -6.89 -6.19
CA ARG A 52 -0.76 -6.94 -4.72
C ARG A 52 -1.30 -5.67 -4.09
N PHE A 53 -1.90 -5.80 -2.90
CA PHE A 53 -2.06 -4.67 -2.00
C PHE A 53 -1.54 -5.03 -0.60
N VAL A 54 -1.18 -4.00 0.15
CA VAL A 54 -0.91 -4.10 1.58
C VAL A 54 -1.51 -2.91 2.32
N VAL A 55 -1.87 -3.13 3.57
CA VAL A 55 -2.15 -2.07 4.53
C VAL A 55 -1.18 -2.22 5.69
N GLN A 56 -0.39 -1.19 5.94
CA GLN A 56 0.57 -1.17 7.03
C GLN A 56 0.09 -0.22 8.14
N LYS A 57 -0.13 -0.74 9.35
CA LYS A 57 -0.38 0.05 10.55
C LYS A 57 0.92 0.69 10.97
N HIS A 58 0.98 2.02 11.02
CA HIS A 58 2.20 2.76 11.23
C HIS A 58 2.07 3.69 12.44
N ALA A 59 2.76 3.34 13.52
CA ALA A 59 2.86 4.16 14.72
C ALA A 59 4.04 5.14 14.59
N ALA A 60 3.87 6.16 13.75
CA ALA A 60 4.76 7.30 13.63
C ALA A 60 4.38 8.40 14.64
N ALA A 61 4.64 9.68 14.36
CA ALA A 61 4.21 10.81 15.20
C ALA A 61 2.68 10.78 15.47
N ARG A 62 1.91 10.27 14.52
CA ARG A 62 0.49 9.94 14.66
C ARG A 62 0.24 8.57 14.06
N LEU A 63 -0.56 7.74 14.74
CA LEU A 63 -1.00 6.47 14.21
C LEU A 63 -1.81 6.68 12.92
N HIS A 64 -1.45 5.97 11.88
CA HIS A 64 -2.18 5.92 10.60
C HIS A 64 -2.00 4.54 9.94
N TYR A 65 -2.69 4.34 8.82
CA TYR A 65 -2.64 3.11 8.06
C TYR A 65 -2.26 3.43 6.61
N ASP A 66 -1.13 2.90 6.16
CA ASP A 66 -0.66 3.09 4.79
C ASP A 66 -1.30 2.06 3.88
N LEU A 67 -2.26 2.47 3.04
CA LEU A 67 -2.78 1.67 1.93
C LEU A 67 -1.80 1.76 0.76
N ARG A 68 -1.39 0.62 0.24
CA ARG A 68 -0.49 0.51 -0.91
C ARG A 68 -1.07 -0.44 -1.95
N LEU A 69 -1.20 0.04 -3.20
CA LEU A 69 -1.71 -0.70 -4.33
C LEU A 69 -0.60 -0.86 -5.37
N GLU A 70 -0.23 -2.09 -5.71
CA GLU A 70 0.74 -2.39 -6.77
C GLU A 70 0.23 -1.88 -8.11
N LEU A 71 1.03 -1.05 -8.79
CA LEU A 71 0.76 -0.58 -10.14
C LEU A 71 2.07 -0.12 -10.79
N ASP A 72 2.31 -0.48 -12.05
CA ASP A 72 3.51 -0.08 -12.81
C ASP A 72 4.84 -0.41 -12.10
N GLY A 73 4.90 -1.54 -11.39
CA GLY A 73 6.12 -2.02 -10.73
C GLY A 73 6.47 -1.32 -9.41
N VAL A 74 5.56 -0.51 -8.86
CA VAL A 74 5.68 0.15 -7.55
C VAL A 74 4.40 -0.01 -6.75
N PHE A 75 4.44 0.33 -5.47
CA PHE A 75 3.25 0.55 -4.66
C PHE A 75 2.83 2.03 -4.70
N ARG A 76 1.70 2.34 -5.33
CA ARG A 76 1.00 3.61 -5.15
C ARG A 76 0.48 3.67 -3.72
N SER A 77 0.71 4.77 -3.02
CA SER A 77 0.58 4.78 -1.55
C SER A 77 -0.20 5.96 -1.01
N TRP A 78 -1.07 5.68 -0.03
CA TRP A 78 -1.86 6.67 0.70
C TRP A 78 -1.83 6.43 2.20
N ALA A 79 -1.55 7.48 2.99
CA ALA A 79 -1.69 7.44 4.44
C ALA A 79 -3.15 7.68 4.82
N VAL A 80 -3.86 6.65 5.26
CA VAL A 80 -5.24 6.71 5.76
C VAL A 80 -5.21 7.08 7.24
N THR A 81 -5.48 8.35 7.54
CA THR A 81 -5.17 8.95 8.85
C THR A 81 -5.94 8.35 10.04
N ARG A 82 -7.14 7.82 9.80
CA ARG A 82 -7.98 7.15 10.82
C ARG A 82 -8.17 5.66 10.55
N GLY A 83 -7.38 5.09 9.62
CA GLY A 83 -7.53 3.73 9.15
C GLY A 83 -8.74 3.51 8.23
N PRO A 84 -8.79 2.36 7.53
CA PRO A 84 -9.92 1.97 6.69
C PRO A 84 -11.18 1.72 7.54
N SER A 85 -12.35 1.83 6.93
CA SER A 85 -13.63 1.52 7.54
C SER A 85 -14.48 0.71 6.58
N ARG A 86 -15.15 -0.33 7.07
CA ARG A 86 -16.12 -1.11 6.29
C ARG A 86 -17.52 -0.48 6.26
N ASP A 87 -17.70 0.64 6.96
CA ASP A 87 -18.96 1.41 6.92
C ASP A 87 -19.00 2.28 5.65
N PRO A 88 -19.98 2.08 4.76
CA PRO A 88 -20.14 2.88 3.54
C PRO A 88 -20.47 4.36 3.77
N HIS A 89 -20.86 4.75 4.96
CA HIS A 89 -21.10 6.15 5.33
C HIS A 89 -19.81 6.90 5.70
N ASP A 90 -18.75 6.16 6.05
CA ASP A 90 -17.48 6.73 6.40
C ASP A 90 -16.69 7.19 5.17
N ARG A 91 -16.13 8.39 5.26
CA ARG A 91 -15.16 8.95 4.31
C ARG A 91 -13.83 9.11 5.01
N ARG A 92 -12.89 8.21 4.73
CA ARG A 92 -11.57 8.20 5.39
C ARG A 92 -10.58 9.02 4.56
N LEU A 93 -10.05 10.08 5.17
CA LEU A 93 -8.99 10.87 4.54
C LEU A 93 -7.78 9.98 4.25
N ALA A 94 -7.37 9.95 2.99
CA ALA A 94 -6.23 9.22 2.46
C ALA A 94 -5.29 10.21 1.77
N VAL A 95 -4.18 10.54 2.41
CA VAL A 95 -3.20 11.50 1.89
C VAL A 95 -2.23 10.76 0.98
N GLU A 96 -2.16 11.14 -0.30
CA GLU A 96 -1.21 10.54 -1.24
C GLU A 96 0.23 10.84 -0.79
N VAL A 97 1.06 9.80 -0.75
CA VAL A 97 2.48 9.88 -0.40
C VAL A 97 3.33 9.37 -1.55
N GLU A 98 4.66 9.35 -1.40
CA GLU A 98 5.55 8.83 -2.42
C GLU A 98 5.30 7.34 -2.72
N ASP A 99 5.57 6.94 -3.96
CA ASP A 99 5.53 5.54 -4.36
C ASP A 99 6.62 4.73 -3.64
N HIS A 100 6.30 3.47 -3.28
CA HIS A 100 7.20 2.58 -2.55
C HIS A 100 7.59 1.37 -3.41
N PRO A 101 8.78 0.78 -3.18
CA PRO A 101 9.19 -0.43 -3.89
C PRO A 101 8.32 -1.63 -3.50
N LEU A 102 8.13 -2.60 -4.40
CA LEU A 102 7.32 -3.80 -4.14
C LEU A 102 7.83 -4.62 -2.95
N ALA A 103 9.14 -4.62 -2.71
CA ALA A 103 9.73 -5.25 -1.53
C ALA A 103 9.25 -4.64 -0.20
N TYR A 104 8.76 -3.39 -0.21
CA TYR A 104 8.21 -2.74 0.98
C TYR A 104 6.90 -3.41 1.44
N GLY A 105 6.21 -4.13 0.57
CA GLY A 105 5.01 -4.89 0.92
C GLY A 105 5.24 -6.03 1.91
N ASP A 106 6.48 -6.43 2.12
CA ASP A 106 6.87 -7.44 3.12
C ASP A 106 7.64 -6.82 4.30
N PHE A 107 7.78 -5.49 4.33
CA PHE A 107 8.47 -4.79 5.40
C PHE A 107 7.60 -4.66 6.64
N GLU A 108 8.12 -5.16 7.76
CA GLU A 108 7.59 -5.00 9.11
C GLU A 108 8.76 -4.77 10.06
N GLY A 109 8.73 -3.68 10.83
CA GLY A 109 9.85 -3.33 11.69
C GLY A 109 9.77 -1.93 12.26
N SER A 110 10.84 -1.47 12.89
CA SER A 110 10.97 -0.12 13.43
C SER A 110 11.92 0.71 12.58
N ILE A 111 11.46 1.89 12.19
CA ILE A 111 12.26 2.94 11.54
C ILE A 111 12.73 3.86 12.67
N ALA A 112 14.04 4.12 12.73
CA ALA A 112 14.64 4.91 13.80
C ALA A 112 14.01 6.32 13.90
N GLN A 113 13.86 6.81 15.12
CA GLN A 113 13.42 8.19 15.35
C GLN A 113 14.41 9.17 14.69
N GLY A 114 13.88 10.25 14.11
CA GLY A 114 14.66 11.23 13.35
C GLY A 114 14.93 10.84 11.89
N GLN A 115 14.62 9.61 11.48
CA GLN A 115 14.55 9.25 10.08
C GLN A 115 13.16 9.61 9.50
N TYR A 116 13.09 9.83 8.19
CA TYR A 116 11.81 10.06 7.52
C TYR A 116 10.90 8.83 7.70
N GLY A 117 9.68 9.05 8.19
CA GLY A 117 8.76 7.97 8.52
C GLY A 117 9.09 7.21 9.81
N GLY A 118 9.93 7.76 10.71
CA GLY A 118 10.31 7.14 11.98
C GLY A 118 9.10 6.65 12.78
N GLY A 119 9.16 5.40 13.24
CA GLY A 119 8.08 4.71 13.94
C GLY A 119 8.07 3.21 13.71
N THR A 120 7.04 2.53 14.22
CA THR A 120 6.87 1.08 14.07
C THR A 120 5.85 0.78 12.98
N VAL A 121 6.23 -0.11 12.06
CA VAL A 121 5.42 -0.55 10.92
C VAL A 121 5.03 -2.01 11.11
N GLN A 122 3.73 -2.31 11.03
CA GLN A 122 3.15 -3.65 11.11
C GLN A 122 2.37 -3.96 9.84
N LEU A 123 2.54 -5.16 9.30
CA LEU A 123 1.69 -5.65 8.20
C LEU A 123 0.30 -5.98 8.74
N TRP A 124 -0.62 -5.00 8.65
CA TRP A 124 -1.96 -5.11 9.21
C TRP A 124 -2.92 -5.86 8.29
N ASP A 125 -2.78 -5.69 6.95
CA ASP A 125 -3.52 -6.47 5.95
C ASP A 125 -2.70 -6.63 4.68
N ARG A 126 -2.95 -7.68 3.91
CA ARG A 126 -2.33 -7.94 2.61
C ARG A 126 -3.21 -8.86 1.76
N GLY A 127 -3.02 -8.80 0.46
CA GLY A 127 -3.77 -9.62 -0.48
C GLY A 127 -3.57 -9.16 -1.91
N THR A 128 -4.58 -9.39 -2.73
CA THR A 128 -4.63 -8.94 -4.11
C THR A 128 -5.74 -7.92 -4.32
N TRP A 129 -5.61 -7.11 -5.37
CA TRP A 129 -6.61 -6.14 -5.77
C TRP A 129 -6.77 -6.12 -7.28
N GLN A 130 -7.92 -5.67 -7.72
CA GLN A 130 -8.23 -5.42 -9.12
C GLN A 130 -8.99 -4.12 -9.27
N ALA A 131 -8.72 -3.39 -10.37
CA ALA A 131 -9.51 -2.21 -10.71
C ALA A 131 -10.86 -2.64 -11.30
N ASP A 132 -11.90 -1.90 -10.94
CA ASP A 132 -13.25 -2.14 -11.45
C ASP A 132 -13.51 -1.23 -12.66
N GLY A 133 -13.49 -1.81 -13.84
CA GLY A 133 -13.86 -1.15 -15.10
C GLY A 133 -12.69 -0.47 -15.84
N MET A 134 -12.35 0.76 -15.46
CA MET A 134 -11.32 1.55 -16.16
C MET A 134 -9.90 1.07 -15.84
N ASP A 135 -8.97 1.28 -16.79
CA ASP A 135 -7.53 1.13 -16.53
C ASP A 135 -7.10 1.88 -15.27
N PRO A 136 -6.39 1.25 -14.32
CA PRO A 136 -6.10 1.83 -13.02
C PRO A 136 -5.23 3.09 -13.10
N ALA A 137 -4.30 3.19 -14.06
CA ALA A 137 -3.48 4.39 -14.22
C ALA A 137 -4.35 5.56 -14.69
N GLN A 138 -5.30 5.30 -15.58
CA GLN A 138 -6.26 6.28 -16.08
C GLN A 138 -7.24 6.72 -14.98
N ALA A 139 -7.75 5.76 -14.19
CA ALA A 139 -8.62 6.01 -13.03
C ALA A 139 -7.94 6.91 -11.98
N LEU A 140 -6.66 6.64 -11.67
CA LEU A 140 -5.88 7.50 -10.80
C LEU A 140 -5.64 8.89 -11.38
N ALA A 141 -5.40 9.01 -12.69
CA ALA A 141 -5.21 10.30 -13.35
C ALA A 141 -6.47 11.15 -13.30
N THR A 142 -7.65 10.56 -13.49
CA THR A 142 -8.95 11.24 -13.36
C THR A 142 -9.34 11.53 -11.91
N GLY A 143 -8.83 10.76 -10.96
CA GLY A 143 -9.09 10.92 -9.53
C GLY A 143 -10.32 10.17 -9.03
N ASP A 144 -10.70 9.06 -9.68
CA ASP A 144 -11.79 8.16 -9.28
C ASP A 144 -11.36 6.73 -9.59
N LEU A 145 -10.74 6.06 -8.61
CA LEU A 145 -10.34 4.66 -8.73
C LEU A 145 -11.30 3.79 -7.94
N LYS A 146 -12.11 3.01 -8.64
CA LYS A 146 -12.92 1.93 -8.08
C LYS A 146 -12.15 0.62 -8.17
N PHE A 147 -12.18 -0.17 -7.10
CA PHE A 147 -11.39 -1.39 -7.03
C PHE A 147 -11.96 -2.37 -6.01
N THR A 148 -11.66 -3.63 -6.21
CA THR A 148 -12.00 -4.72 -5.30
C THR A 148 -10.76 -5.22 -4.58
N LEU A 149 -10.86 -5.42 -3.26
CA LEU A 149 -9.84 -6.00 -2.40
C LEU A 149 -10.16 -7.45 -2.06
N HIS A 150 -9.13 -8.30 -2.06
CA HIS A 150 -9.13 -9.68 -1.60
C HIS A 150 -8.01 -9.84 -0.57
N GLY A 151 -8.22 -9.29 0.65
CA GLY A 151 -7.26 -9.29 1.74
C GLY A 151 -7.52 -10.37 2.79
N GLU A 152 -6.76 -10.33 3.85
CA GLU A 152 -7.01 -11.14 5.05
C GLU A 152 -8.06 -10.47 5.96
N ARG A 153 -8.20 -9.12 5.90
CA ARG A 153 -9.15 -8.31 6.66
C ARG A 153 -10.11 -7.49 5.80
N LEU A 154 -9.60 -6.91 4.71
CA LEU A 154 -10.38 -6.04 3.83
C LEU A 154 -10.79 -6.79 2.58
N HIS A 155 -12.11 -6.80 2.33
CA HIS A 155 -12.70 -7.46 1.18
C HIS A 155 -13.67 -6.56 0.43
N GLY A 156 -14.02 -6.97 -0.79
CA GLY A 156 -15.06 -6.36 -1.60
C GLY A 156 -14.68 -5.02 -2.20
N SER A 157 -15.67 -4.25 -2.61
CA SER A 157 -15.50 -3.08 -3.46
C SER A 157 -15.28 -1.79 -2.65
N TRP A 158 -14.34 -0.98 -3.15
CA TRP A 158 -13.87 0.28 -2.56
C TRP A 158 -13.72 1.35 -3.63
N VAL A 159 -13.64 2.60 -3.20
CA VAL A 159 -13.26 3.70 -4.09
C VAL A 159 -12.28 4.66 -3.41
N LEU A 160 -11.29 5.12 -4.18
CA LEU A 160 -10.45 6.26 -3.87
C LEU A 160 -10.89 7.44 -4.74
N VAL A 161 -11.40 8.51 -4.12
CA VAL A 161 -11.85 9.72 -4.80
C VAL A 161 -10.94 10.88 -4.43
N ARG A 162 -10.31 11.50 -5.43
CA ARG A 162 -9.44 12.66 -5.22
C ARG A 162 -10.29 13.89 -4.92
N MET A 163 -9.98 14.55 -3.81
CA MET A 163 -10.65 15.78 -3.42
C MET A 163 -10.27 16.93 -4.36
N LYS A 164 -11.24 17.79 -4.69
CA LYS A 164 -10.97 19.04 -5.40
C LYS A 164 -10.07 19.91 -4.51
N ARG A 165 -8.91 20.31 -5.05
CA ARG A 165 -7.96 21.14 -4.29
C ARG A 165 -8.50 22.56 -4.11
N ASP A 166 -8.48 23.03 -2.90
CA ASP A 166 -8.27 24.47 -2.65
C ASP A 166 -6.77 24.73 -2.82
N ARG A 167 -6.40 25.62 -3.74
CA ARG A 167 -5.01 25.86 -4.19
C ARG A 167 -4.07 26.39 -3.11
N THR A 168 -4.57 26.61 -1.88
CA THR A 168 -3.86 27.34 -0.82
C THR A 168 -3.26 26.46 0.28
N THR A 169 -3.65 25.18 0.45
CA THR A 169 -3.40 24.48 1.71
C THR A 169 -2.56 23.22 1.70
N SER A 170 -2.31 22.54 0.58
CA SER A 170 -1.47 21.33 0.58
C SER A 170 -0.69 21.10 -0.70
N ARG A 171 0.57 20.65 -0.56
CA ARG A 171 1.40 20.19 -1.70
C ARG A 171 1.07 18.77 -2.14
N ARG A 172 0.35 17.99 -1.31
CA ARG A 172 -0.03 16.59 -1.56
C ARG A 172 -1.47 16.52 -2.03
N ALA A 173 -1.81 15.49 -2.80
CA ALA A 173 -3.19 15.24 -3.17
C ALA A 173 -3.90 14.52 -2.02
N ASP A 174 -5.04 15.06 -1.60
CA ASP A 174 -5.92 14.48 -0.61
C ASP A 174 -7.00 13.67 -1.34
N TRP A 175 -7.24 12.47 -0.85
CA TRP A 175 -8.22 11.52 -1.36
C TRP A 175 -9.15 11.09 -0.23
N LEU A 176 -10.28 10.53 -0.61
CA LEU A 176 -11.19 9.83 0.30
C LEU A 176 -11.20 8.34 -0.04
N LEU A 177 -10.92 7.49 0.94
CA LEU A 177 -11.14 6.05 0.87
C LEU A 177 -12.53 5.76 1.42
N ILE A 178 -13.37 5.10 0.61
CA ILE A 178 -14.77 4.81 0.93
C ILE A 178 -15.08 3.36 0.56
N LYS A 179 -15.75 2.64 1.46
CA LYS A 179 -16.30 1.31 1.20
C LYS A 179 -17.58 1.43 0.37
N HIS A 180 -17.70 0.65 -0.69
CA HIS A 180 -18.99 0.52 -1.40
C HIS A 180 -19.98 -0.36 -0.63
N ARG A 181 -21.26 -0.17 -0.90
CA ARG A 181 -22.34 -1.04 -0.39
C ARG A 181 -22.31 -2.37 -1.15
N ASP A 182 -21.80 -3.41 -0.49
CA ASP A 182 -21.73 -4.78 -0.98
C ASP A 182 -21.90 -5.76 0.19
N GLY A 183 -21.73 -7.06 -0.05
CA GLY A 183 -21.83 -8.11 0.99
C GLY A 183 -20.80 -8.01 2.12
N GLU A 184 -19.73 -7.26 1.89
CA GLU A 184 -18.62 -7.07 2.84
C GLU A 184 -18.74 -5.77 3.66
N ALA A 185 -19.75 -4.93 3.34
CA ALA A 185 -19.99 -3.70 4.10
C ALA A 185 -20.50 -4.02 5.51
N ARG A 186 -20.06 -3.24 6.50
CA ARG A 186 -20.45 -3.37 7.92
C ARG A 186 -20.64 -1.98 8.51
N GLU A 187 -21.87 -1.57 8.73
CA GLU A 187 -22.19 -0.27 9.33
C GLU A 187 -21.76 -0.26 10.80
N GLY A 188 -21.13 0.83 11.24
CA GLY A 188 -20.69 1.04 12.63
C GLY A 188 -19.48 0.22 13.08
N ASP A 189 -18.79 -0.50 12.18
CA ASP A 189 -17.75 -1.49 12.52
C ASP A 189 -16.30 -0.93 12.52
N ALA A 190 -16.12 0.35 12.27
CA ALA A 190 -14.79 0.91 12.04
C ALA A 190 -13.80 0.67 13.20
N ASP A 191 -14.25 0.86 14.44
CA ASP A 191 -13.37 0.72 15.61
C ASP A 191 -13.06 -0.75 15.92
N ALA A 192 -14.03 -1.65 15.75
CA ALA A 192 -13.85 -3.09 15.93
C ALA A 192 -12.85 -3.66 14.91
N LEU A 193 -12.94 -3.25 13.64
CA LEU A 193 -11.99 -3.62 12.60
C LEU A 193 -10.55 -3.24 12.95
N LEU A 194 -10.34 -2.03 13.49
CA LEU A 194 -9.01 -1.50 13.79
C LEU A 194 -8.46 -1.98 15.14
N ALA A 195 -9.30 -2.56 16.01
CA ALA A 195 -8.93 -3.13 17.30
C ALA A 195 -8.10 -4.41 17.17
N ASP A 196 -8.24 -5.16 16.05
CA ASP A 196 -7.43 -6.33 15.78
C ASP A 196 -5.95 -5.94 15.65
N GLY A 197 -5.15 -6.42 16.60
CA GLY A 197 -3.81 -5.91 16.85
C GLY A 197 -2.66 -6.72 16.29
N GLY A 198 -2.88 -7.91 15.70
CA GLY A 198 -1.82 -8.80 15.21
C GLY A 198 -1.39 -8.48 13.78
N SER A 199 -0.11 -8.69 13.44
CA SER A 199 0.36 -8.72 12.05
C SER A 199 -0.20 -9.93 11.32
N VAL A 200 -0.72 -9.77 10.11
CA VAL A 200 -1.15 -10.89 9.26
C VAL A 200 0.02 -11.71 8.73
N ALA A 201 1.24 -11.18 8.77
CA ALA A 201 2.43 -11.87 8.25
C ALA A 201 3.26 -12.58 9.34
N SER A 202 3.24 -12.07 10.57
CA SER A 202 4.07 -12.61 11.67
C SER A 202 3.29 -12.90 12.95
N GLY A 203 2.03 -12.47 13.06
CA GLY A 203 1.23 -12.54 14.29
C GLY A 203 1.66 -11.54 15.37
N ARG A 204 2.75 -10.77 15.16
CA ARG A 204 3.29 -9.86 16.19
C ARG A 204 2.37 -8.67 16.44
N SER A 205 2.32 -8.25 17.70
CA SER A 205 1.73 -6.96 18.06
C SER A 205 2.68 -5.79 17.69
N MET A 206 2.16 -4.56 17.66
CA MET A 206 2.98 -3.36 17.49
C MET A 206 4.09 -3.26 18.56
N ALA A 207 3.78 -3.66 19.80
CA ALA A 207 4.75 -3.65 20.91
C ALA A 207 5.86 -4.70 20.71
N ASP A 208 5.55 -5.88 20.19
CA ASP A 208 6.55 -6.90 19.87
C ASP A 208 7.47 -6.47 18.75
N ILE A 209 6.90 -5.87 17.69
CA ILE A 209 7.69 -5.33 16.57
C ILE A 209 8.62 -4.23 17.06
N ALA A 210 8.11 -3.29 17.86
CA ALA A 210 8.91 -2.20 18.43
C ALA A 210 10.07 -2.71 19.31
N ALA A 211 9.84 -3.80 20.00
CA ALA A 211 10.85 -4.45 20.88
C ALA A 211 11.73 -5.47 20.14
N GLY A 212 11.56 -5.66 18.83
CA GLY A 212 12.30 -6.66 18.05
C GLY A 212 12.01 -8.10 18.44
N ARG A 213 10.86 -8.38 19.08
CA ARG A 213 10.49 -9.73 19.56
C ARG A 213 9.61 -10.47 18.53
N GLY A 214 9.60 -11.80 18.64
CA GLY A 214 8.77 -12.69 17.83
C GLY A 214 9.37 -13.03 16.48
N HIS A 215 8.57 -13.68 15.64
CA HIS A 215 9.02 -14.16 14.33
C HIS A 215 9.05 -13.03 13.30
N ILE A 216 9.99 -13.12 12.35
CA ILE A 216 10.01 -12.23 11.17
C ILE A 216 8.79 -12.49 10.29
N PRO A 217 8.29 -11.50 9.55
CA PRO A 217 7.16 -11.70 8.66
C PRO A 217 7.47 -12.75 7.58
N ILE A 218 6.46 -13.57 7.27
CA ILE A 218 6.53 -14.49 6.13
C ILE A 218 6.29 -13.66 4.87
N PRO A 219 7.26 -13.62 3.91
CA PRO A 219 7.09 -12.90 2.68
C PRO A 219 5.86 -13.36 1.90
N TRP A 220 5.21 -12.43 1.23
CA TRP A 220 4.11 -12.75 0.34
C TRP A 220 4.58 -13.65 -0.81
N ARG A 221 3.88 -14.75 -1.01
CA ARG A 221 4.05 -15.61 -2.20
C ARG A 221 2.77 -15.55 -3.03
N ARG A 222 2.91 -15.30 -4.30
CA ARG A 222 1.80 -15.46 -5.24
C ARG A 222 1.44 -16.95 -5.28
N GLY A 223 0.15 -17.26 -5.17
CA GLY A 223 -0.37 -18.61 -5.30
C GLY A 223 -0.22 -19.15 -6.73
#